data_ec8bc08c715fe604cfd9992f391ded53
#
_entry.id   ec8bc08c715fe604cfd9992f391ded53
#
_cell.length_a   1.000
_cell.length_b   1.000
_cell.length_c   1.000
_cell.angle_alpha   90.00
_cell.angle_beta   90.00
_cell.angle_gamma   90.00
#
_symmetry.space_group_name_H-M   'P 1'
#
loop_
_entity.id
_entity.type
_entity.pdbx_description
1 polymer ?
#
loop_
_entity_poly.entity_id
_entity_poly.type
_entity_poly.pdbx_seq_one_letter_code
_entity_poly.pdbx_strand_id
1 'polypeptide(L)'
;MIKQALEARASAGKPLQVGFVGAGRMGTGAICQIGLMKGMRTSIIADINVERSIRAFELCGYKGTDVVVTNNFLQAADALLKGRPVATEDADLVTMLDVDVVVDATGSPELGARVAFRAIQAKKHIVMLNVESDVVVGPLLYRMAQNAGVVYTVSSGDEPGLIAELYDRYTSLGFEVVAVGKTPSSLGTFDRYATPDSVAEDARELGVNPHFLVTFRDATKTMIEMACVSNYTGLVPDVRGMHGPVAGIYEIPKMFRPKSEGGILNQRGVIDYARPLKTEDGKIDFLRSVTPGVFLVVRTEHPQIQEDLKYLDVVGEDGYYNMYTPYHLVSNEIPLSIASAALFQHPTVVPSKGLVTEVIAAAKRDLKAGETVDGQGGSMVYASNDHYHIAKEEKLVPLGLLAGARLRCDVKKDQVITYDMVDLKTDTMLYQLRQLQDAGL
;
A
#
# COMPACT_ATOMS: atom_id res chain seq x y z
N MET A 1 12.11 -13.13 18.13
CA MET A 1 10.75 -13.68 18.42
C MET A 1 10.18 -14.42 17.20
N ILE A 2 9.95 -13.81 16.05
CA ILE A 2 9.33 -14.46 14.85
C ILE A 2 10.06 -15.74 14.44
N LYS A 3 11.39 -15.67 14.22
CA LYS A 3 12.20 -16.83 13.84
C LYS A 3 12.00 -18.05 14.75
N GLN A 4 12.09 -17.86 16.07
CA GLN A 4 11.94 -18.93 17.04
C GLN A 4 10.53 -19.56 17.02
N ALA A 5 9.49 -18.73 16.90
CA ALA A 5 8.11 -19.21 16.82
C ALA A 5 7.84 -20.02 15.55
N LEU A 6 8.39 -19.59 14.41
CA LEU A 6 8.32 -20.35 13.14
C LEU A 6 9.11 -21.66 13.21
N GLU A 7 10.30 -21.67 13.81
CA GLU A 7 11.09 -22.89 14.03
C GLU A 7 10.35 -23.89 14.92
N ALA A 8 9.65 -23.40 15.95
CA ALA A 8 8.80 -24.26 16.80
C ALA A 8 7.64 -24.89 16.01
N ARG A 9 6.99 -24.12 15.15
CA ARG A 9 5.93 -24.62 14.24
C ARG A 9 6.48 -25.67 13.27
N ALA A 10 7.66 -25.44 12.70
CA ALA A 10 8.32 -26.39 11.82
C ALA A 10 8.63 -27.71 12.55
N SER A 11 9.21 -27.63 13.77
CA SER A 11 9.55 -28.79 14.59
C SER A 11 8.32 -29.59 15.02
N ALA A 12 7.18 -28.91 15.21
CA ALA A 12 5.90 -29.54 15.51
C ALA A 12 5.20 -30.16 14.28
N GLY A 13 5.74 -29.99 13.08
CA GLY A 13 5.12 -30.44 11.82
C GLY A 13 3.84 -29.66 11.46
N LYS A 14 3.66 -28.45 12.01
CA LYS A 14 2.46 -27.60 11.84
C LYS A 14 2.85 -26.22 11.31
N PRO A 15 3.41 -26.11 10.09
CA PRO A 15 3.73 -24.82 9.50
C PRO A 15 2.45 -23.99 9.29
N LEU A 16 2.58 -22.67 9.36
CA LEU A 16 1.50 -21.74 9.00
C LEU A 16 1.09 -21.98 7.54
N GLN A 17 -0.21 -22.07 7.30
CA GLN A 17 -0.79 -22.26 5.98
C GLN A 17 -1.19 -20.89 5.42
N VAL A 18 -0.66 -20.51 4.27
CA VAL A 18 -0.91 -19.19 3.68
C VAL A 18 -1.61 -19.35 2.33
N GLY A 19 -2.70 -18.61 2.14
CA GLY A 19 -3.37 -18.47 0.88
C GLY A 19 -3.09 -17.11 0.25
N PHE A 20 -2.73 -17.08 -1.04
CA PHE A 20 -2.49 -15.86 -1.79
C PHE A 20 -3.59 -15.60 -2.80
N VAL A 21 -4.00 -14.34 -2.93
CA VAL A 21 -4.78 -13.82 -4.06
C VAL A 21 -3.89 -12.83 -4.80
N GLY A 22 -3.53 -13.19 -6.05
CA GLY A 22 -2.60 -12.44 -6.89
C GLY A 22 -1.19 -13.05 -6.91
N ALA A 23 -0.80 -13.60 -8.07
CA ALA A 23 0.55 -14.10 -8.39
C ALA A 23 1.27 -13.17 -9.39
N GLY A 24 1.09 -11.86 -9.23
CA GLY A 24 1.86 -10.84 -9.92
C GLY A 24 3.31 -10.79 -9.40
N ARG A 25 4.07 -9.77 -9.83
CA ARG A 25 5.48 -9.63 -9.44
C ARG A 25 5.70 -9.69 -7.92
N MET A 26 4.91 -8.92 -7.15
CA MET A 26 5.08 -8.84 -5.69
C MET A 26 4.56 -10.09 -4.98
N GLY A 27 3.39 -10.62 -5.37
CA GLY A 27 2.86 -11.86 -4.81
C GLY A 27 3.79 -13.05 -5.04
N THR A 28 4.30 -13.21 -6.27
CA THR A 28 5.29 -14.27 -6.58
C THR A 28 6.56 -14.11 -5.74
N GLY A 29 7.08 -12.89 -5.57
CA GLY A 29 8.24 -12.64 -4.72
C GLY A 29 8.03 -13.07 -3.27
N ALA A 30 6.85 -12.75 -2.68
CA ALA A 30 6.50 -13.15 -1.32
C ALA A 30 6.34 -14.69 -1.19
N ILE A 31 5.71 -15.33 -2.18
CA ILE A 31 5.56 -16.78 -2.24
C ILE A 31 6.93 -17.46 -2.27
N CYS A 32 7.86 -16.98 -3.11
CA CYS A 32 9.23 -17.48 -3.17
C CYS A 32 9.98 -17.25 -1.86
N GLN A 33 9.79 -16.08 -1.21
CA GLN A 33 10.41 -15.79 0.09
C GLN A 33 9.92 -16.77 1.17
N ILE A 34 8.62 -17.10 1.19
CA ILE A 34 8.05 -18.11 2.08
C ILE A 34 8.68 -19.49 1.81
N GLY A 35 8.94 -19.83 0.54
CA GLY A 35 9.61 -21.06 0.17
C GLY A 35 10.99 -21.26 0.80
N LEU A 36 11.67 -20.18 1.19
CA LEU A 36 12.95 -20.19 1.90
C LEU A 36 12.79 -20.27 3.43
N MET A 37 11.57 -20.10 3.96
CA MET A 37 11.32 -20.02 5.40
C MET A 37 10.88 -21.35 5.97
N LYS A 38 11.35 -21.66 7.19
CA LYS A 38 10.82 -22.79 7.95
C LYS A 38 9.57 -22.38 8.72
N GLY A 39 8.61 -23.29 8.86
CA GLY A 39 7.42 -23.07 9.70
C GLY A 39 6.31 -22.24 9.06
N MET A 40 6.42 -21.94 7.77
CA MET A 40 5.38 -21.29 6.96
C MET A 40 5.40 -21.92 5.56
N ARG A 41 4.26 -22.05 4.91
CA ARG A 41 4.16 -22.50 3.51
C ARG A 41 2.97 -21.85 2.81
N THR A 42 3.12 -21.61 1.53
CA THR A 42 2.00 -21.25 0.65
C THR A 42 1.25 -22.53 0.27
N SER A 43 -0.06 -22.55 0.54
CA SER A 43 -0.93 -23.73 0.33
C SER A 43 -1.82 -23.60 -0.87
N ILE A 44 -2.33 -22.38 -1.14
CA ILE A 44 -3.17 -22.08 -2.29
C ILE A 44 -2.81 -20.71 -2.87
N ILE A 45 -2.84 -20.60 -4.18
CA ILE A 45 -2.66 -19.35 -4.92
C ILE A 45 -3.82 -19.20 -5.91
N ALA A 46 -4.51 -18.05 -5.85
CA ALA A 46 -5.50 -17.64 -6.83
C ALA A 46 -4.94 -16.51 -7.71
N ASP A 47 -5.05 -16.66 -9.02
CA ASP A 47 -4.77 -15.60 -9.99
C ASP A 47 -5.71 -15.79 -11.19
N ILE A 48 -6.20 -14.70 -11.78
CA ILE A 48 -7.04 -14.74 -12.99
C ILE A 48 -6.35 -15.49 -14.16
N ASN A 49 -5.02 -15.47 -14.14
CA ASN A 49 -4.20 -16.32 -14.99
C ASN A 49 -3.58 -17.44 -14.13
N VAL A 50 -4.21 -18.60 -14.10
CA VAL A 50 -3.81 -19.73 -13.26
C VAL A 50 -2.38 -20.20 -13.54
N GLU A 51 -1.85 -20.00 -14.75
CA GLU A 51 -0.47 -20.34 -15.10
C GLU A 51 0.55 -19.56 -14.24
N ARG A 52 0.21 -18.33 -13.81
CA ARG A 52 1.05 -17.57 -12.88
C ARG A 52 1.11 -18.23 -11.51
N SER A 53 -0.01 -18.79 -11.04
CA SER A 53 -0.08 -19.54 -9.77
C SER A 53 0.76 -20.80 -9.84
N ILE A 54 0.66 -21.57 -10.92
CA ILE A 54 1.49 -22.75 -11.17
C ILE A 54 2.97 -22.36 -11.19
N ARG A 55 3.31 -21.32 -11.96
CA ARG A 55 4.69 -20.84 -12.07
C ARG A 55 5.27 -20.38 -10.73
N ALA A 56 4.47 -19.73 -9.88
CA ALA A 56 4.91 -19.33 -8.55
C ALA A 56 5.27 -20.55 -7.67
N PHE A 57 4.48 -21.62 -7.74
CA PHE A 57 4.81 -22.88 -7.05
C PHE A 57 6.06 -23.56 -7.62
N GLU A 58 6.23 -23.57 -8.96
CA GLU A 58 7.44 -24.13 -9.59
C GLU A 58 8.71 -23.40 -9.14
N LEU A 59 8.66 -22.07 -9.01
CA LEU A 59 9.77 -21.27 -8.48
C LEU A 59 10.10 -21.61 -7.02
N CYS A 60 9.13 -22.15 -6.27
CA CYS A 60 9.35 -22.67 -4.92
C CYS A 60 9.79 -24.14 -4.87
N GLY A 61 10.09 -24.75 -6.02
CA GLY A 61 10.60 -26.12 -6.13
C GLY A 61 9.55 -27.22 -6.26
N TYR A 62 8.26 -26.87 -6.39
CA TYR A 62 7.23 -27.85 -6.72
C TYR A 62 7.33 -28.24 -8.22
N LYS A 63 7.03 -29.50 -8.54
CA LYS A 63 6.79 -29.87 -9.95
C LYS A 63 5.38 -29.42 -10.31
N GLY A 64 5.16 -28.92 -11.53
CA GLY A 64 3.82 -28.53 -12.00
C GLY A 64 2.76 -29.63 -11.83
N THR A 65 3.17 -30.92 -11.97
CA THR A 65 2.31 -32.10 -11.75
C THR A 65 1.89 -32.30 -10.29
N ASP A 66 2.59 -31.71 -9.32
CA ASP A 66 2.26 -31.81 -7.90
C ASP A 66 1.19 -30.77 -7.50
N VAL A 67 1.03 -29.71 -8.31
CA VAL A 67 0.04 -28.65 -8.11
C VAL A 67 -1.34 -29.13 -8.58
N VAL A 68 -2.35 -29.00 -7.74
CA VAL A 68 -3.73 -29.30 -8.11
C VAL A 68 -4.37 -28.03 -8.65
N VAL A 69 -4.77 -28.04 -9.92
CA VAL A 69 -5.48 -26.93 -10.57
C VAL A 69 -6.97 -27.20 -10.49
N THR A 70 -7.71 -26.38 -9.72
CA THR A 70 -9.15 -26.57 -9.56
C THR A 70 -9.84 -25.32 -8.99
N ASN A 71 -11.09 -25.11 -9.41
CA ASN A 71 -12.01 -24.15 -8.81
C ASN A 71 -13.07 -24.85 -7.92
N ASN A 72 -12.96 -26.16 -7.72
CA ASN A 72 -13.89 -26.94 -6.90
C ASN A 72 -13.40 -27.03 -5.45
N PHE A 73 -14.25 -26.61 -4.52
CA PHE A 73 -13.92 -26.60 -3.09
C PHE A 73 -13.52 -27.98 -2.54
N LEU A 74 -14.27 -29.03 -2.86
CA LEU A 74 -13.98 -30.38 -2.31
C LEU A 74 -12.65 -30.94 -2.82
N GLN A 75 -12.34 -30.71 -4.11
CA GLN A 75 -11.06 -31.12 -4.69
C GLN A 75 -9.89 -30.35 -4.09
N ALA A 76 -10.07 -29.03 -3.90
CA ALA A 76 -9.06 -28.18 -3.29
C ALA A 76 -8.81 -28.56 -1.81
N ALA A 77 -9.86 -28.80 -1.04
CA ALA A 77 -9.78 -29.23 0.34
C ALA A 77 -9.09 -30.59 0.48
N ASP A 78 -9.44 -31.58 -0.35
CA ASP A 78 -8.78 -32.88 -0.39
C ASP A 78 -7.28 -32.77 -0.75
N ALA A 79 -6.95 -31.90 -1.72
CA ALA A 79 -5.56 -31.63 -2.08
C ALA A 79 -4.74 -31.06 -0.90
N LEU A 80 -5.28 -30.07 -0.19
CA LEU A 80 -4.61 -29.48 0.98
C LEU A 80 -4.43 -30.48 2.12
N LEU A 81 -5.45 -31.32 2.39
CA LEU A 81 -5.35 -32.41 3.38
C LEU A 81 -4.23 -33.40 3.04
N LYS A 82 -3.99 -33.65 1.75
CA LYS A 82 -2.89 -34.50 1.24
C LYS A 82 -1.56 -33.75 1.14
N GLY A 83 -1.48 -32.51 1.60
CA GLY A 83 -0.29 -31.67 1.57
C GLY A 83 0.10 -31.17 0.17
N ARG A 84 -0.79 -31.26 -0.82
CA ARG A 84 -0.57 -30.78 -2.19
C ARG A 84 -0.99 -29.32 -2.34
N PRO A 85 -0.18 -28.46 -2.99
CA PRO A 85 -0.53 -27.09 -3.27
C PRO A 85 -1.66 -26.99 -4.30
N VAL A 86 -2.46 -25.91 -4.19
CA VAL A 86 -3.61 -25.64 -5.07
C VAL A 86 -3.39 -24.35 -5.85
N ALA A 87 -3.64 -24.39 -7.16
CA ALA A 87 -3.74 -23.24 -8.03
C ALA A 87 -5.20 -23.09 -8.51
N THR A 88 -5.72 -21.88 -8.49
CA THR A 88 -7.12 -21.60 -8.83
C THR A 88 -7.27 -20.25 -9.53
N GLU A 89 -8.35 -20.06 -10.28
CA GLU A 89 -8.79 -18.75 -10.78
C GLU A 89 -9.81 -18.07 -9.84
N ASP A 90 -10.31 -18.82 -8.85
CA ASP A 90 -11.33 -18.33 -7.91
C ASP A 90 -10.69 -17.77 -6.63
N ALA A 91 -10.64 -16.45 -6.50
CA ALA A 91 -10.15 -15.77 -5.32
C ALA A 91 -10.96 -16.11 -4.04
N ASP A 92 -12.25 -16.39 -4.17
CA ASP A 92 -13.11 -16.71 -3.04
C ASP A 92 -12.76 -18.08 -2.43
N LEU A 93 -12.29 -19.01 -3.25
CA LEU A 93 -11.86 -20.32 -2.79
C LEU A 93 -10.73 -20.23 -1.75
N VAL A 94 -9.81 -19.26 -1.89
CA VAL A 94 -8.73 -19.02 -0.91
C VAL A 94 -9.29 -18.74 0.49
N THR A 95 -10.36 -17.97 0.56
CA THR A 95 -10.99 -17.59 1.84
C THR A 95 -11.81 -18.73 2.46
N MET A 96 -12.24 -19.70 1.65
CA MET A 96 -13.08 -20.85 2.10
C MET A 96 -12.25 -22.02 2.64
N LEU A 97 -11.01 -22.19 2.18
CA LEU A 97 -10.14 -23.31 2.55
C LEU A 97 -9.45 -23.11 3.91
N ASP A 98 -8.91 -24.19 4.47
CA ASP A 98 -8.22 -24.18 5.75
C ASP A 98 -6.81 -23.58 5.61
N VAL A 99 -6.74 -22.25 5.68
CA VAL A 99 -5.51 -21.46 5.75
C VAL A 99 -5.54 -20.56 7.00
N ASP A 100 -4.37 -20.33 7.59
CA ASP A 100 -4.24 -19.45 8.77
C ASP A 100 -4.33 -17.98 8.38
N VAL A 101 -3.74 -17.62 7.23
CA VAL A 101 -3.65 -16.23 6.74
C VAL A 101 -3.97 -16.17 5.26
N VAL A 102 -4.77 -15.20 4.87
CA VAL A 102 -4.98 -14.80 3.48
C VAL A 102 -4.13 -13.57 3.18
N VAL A 103 -3.51 -13.51 2.01
CA VAL A 103 -2.76 -12.35 1.52
C VAL A 103 -3.43 -11.86 0.24
N ASP A 104 -3.81 -10.60 0.21
CA ASP A 104 -4.22 -9.95 -1.03
C ASP A 104 -3.04 -9.15 -1.64
N ALA A 105 -2.54 -9.63 -2.77
CA ALA A 105 -1.47 -9.03 -3.55
C ALA A 105 -1.96 -8.58 -4.94
N THR A 106 -3.21 -8.18 -5.01
CA THR A 106 -3.84 -7.75 -6.26
C THR A 106 -3.81 -6.24 -6.50
N GLY A 107 -3.82 -5.40 -6.89
CA GLY A 107 -3.94 -3.94 -7.01
C GLY A 107 -5.37 -3.50 -7.41
N SER A 108 -6.37 -4.37 -7.20
CA SER A 108 -7.76 -4.05 -7.49
C SER A 108 -8.52 -3.67 -6.22
N PRO A 109 -8.97 -2.41 -6.06
CA PRO A 109 -9.71 -1.99 -4.86
C PRO A 109 -10.96 -2.84 -4.59
N GLU A 110 -11.73 -3.18 -5.64
CA GLU A 110 -12.93 -4.00 -5.53
C GLU A 110 -12.62 -5.43 -5.09
N LEU A 111 -11.63 -6.06 -5.72
CA LEU A 111 -11.27 -7.44 -5.38
C LEU A 111 -10.70 -7.51 -3.96
N GLY A 112 -9.84 -6.55 -3.58
CA GLY A 112 -9.26 -6.49 -2.24
C GLY A 112 -10.32 -6.31 -1.16
N ALA A 113 -11.29 -5.43 -1.36
CA ALA A 113 -12.41 -5.25 -0.43
C ALA A 113 -13.21 -6.55 -0.26
N ARG A 114 -13.50 -7.27 -1.36
CA ARG A 114 -14.22 -8.55 -1.34
C ARG A 114 -13.42 -9.63 -0.63
N VAL A 115 -12.15 -9.80 -0.95
CA VAL A 115 -11.27 -10.81 -0.34
C VAL A 115 -11.11 -10.56 1.15
N ALA A 116 -10.83 -9.32 1.55
CA ALA A 116 -10.69 -8.95 2.96
C ALA A 116 -11.99 -9.19 3.74
N PHE A 117 -13.13 -8.75 3.21
CA PHE A 117 -14.43 -8.98 3.82
C PHE A 117 -14.71 -10.48 4.04
N ARG A 118 -14.49 -11.32 3.01
CA ARG A 118 -14.71 -12.76 3.10
C ARG A 118 -13.73 -13.46 4.04
N ALA A 119 -12.45 -13.08 4.03
CA ALA A 119 -11.47 -13.62 4.96
C ALA A 119 -11.86 -13.32 6.42
N ILE A 120 -12.31 -12.10 6.72
CA ILE A 120 -12.79 -11.70 8.05
C ILE A 120 -14.02 -12.51 8.44
N GLN A 121 -15.00 -12.67 7.55
CA GLN A 121 -16.20 -13.51 7.81
C GLN A 121 -15.83 -14.97 8.08
N ALA A 122 -14.83 -15.50 7.38
CA ALA A 122 -14.29 -16.84 7.58
C ALA A 122 -13.34 -16.94 8.80
N LYS A 123 -13.20 -15.88 9.59
CA LYS A 123 -12.31 -15.78 10.77
C LYS A 123 -10.86 -16.09 10.45
N LYS A 124 -10.37 -15.58 9.33
CA LYS A 124 -8.97 -15.68 8.90
C LYS A 124 -8.27 -14.35 9.03
N HIS A 125 -7.00 -14.38 9.40
CA HIS A 125 -6.16 -13.18 9.32
C HIS A 125 -6.02 -12.77 7.86
N ILE A 126 -5.95 -11.45 7.61
CA ILE A 126 -5.79 -10.89 6.28
C ILE A 126 -4.63 -9.88 6.26
N VAL A 127 -3.70 -10.08 5.34
CA VAL A 127 -2.58 -9.18 5.06
C VAL A 127 -2.80 -8.55 3.69
N MET A 128 -2.89 -7.23 3.67
CA MET A 128 -3.18 -6.42 2.48
C MET A 128 -1.87 -5.83 1.94
N LEU A 129 -1.43 -6.29 0.76
CA LEU A 129 -0.50 -5.51 -0.05
C LEU A 129 -1.28 -4.50 -0.91
N ASN A 130 -2.57 -4.70 -1.04
CA ASN A 130 -3.51 -3.86 -1.77
C ASN A 130 -3.94 -2.67 -0.91
N VAL A 131 -3.07 -1.67 -0.82
CA VAL A 131 -3.36 -0.40 -0.13
C VAL A 131 -4.45 0.42 -0.81
N GLU A 132 -4.71 0.14 -2.09
CA GLU A 132 -5.77 0.75 -2.89
C GLU A 132 -7.17 0.48 -2.31
N SER A 133 -7.38 -0.71 -1.75
CA SER A 133 -8.59 -1.07 -1.05
C SER A 133 -8.63 -0.49 0.37
N ASP A 134 -7.49 -0.53 1.08
CA ASP A 134 -7.35 -0.04 2.45
C ASP A 134 -7.76 1.43 2.59
N VAL A 135 -7.28 2.31 1.71
CA VAL A 135 -7.60 3.75 1.79
C VAL A 135 -9.06 4.08 1.48
N VAL A 136 -9.84 3.17 0.91
CA VAL A 136 -11.28 3.37 0.62
C VAL A 136 -12.16 2.84 1.73
N VAL A 137 -11.91 1.60 2.22
CA VAL A 137 -12.78 0.87 3.15
C VAL A 137 -12.05 0.23 4.31
N GLY A 138 -10.74 0.45 4.44
CA GLY A 138 -9.90 -0.12 5.49
C GLY A 138 -10.41 0.10 6.91
N PRO A 139 -10.84 1.30 7.32
CA PRO A 139 -11.37 1.54 8.66
C PRO A 139 -12.57 0.65 9.03
N LEU A 140 -13.47 0.39 8.10
CA LEU A 140 -14.59 -0.55 8.31
C LEU A 140 -14.07 -1.99 8.42
N LEU A 141 -13.23 -2.42 7.48
CA LEU A 141 -12.68 -3.78 7.48
C LEU A 141 -11.86 -4.05 8.75
N TYR A 142 -11.08 -3.09 9.21
CA TYR A 142 -10.34 -3.19 10.46
C TYR A 142 -11.27 -3.39 11.67
N ARG A 143 -12.34 -2.59 11.82
CA ARG A 143 -13.34 -2.77 12.88
C ARG A 143 -14.03 -4.14 12.81
N MET A 144 -14.36 -4.59 11.60
CA MET A 144 -14.95 -5.91 11.40
C MET A 144 -13.99 -7.02 11.81
N ALA A 145 -12.70 -6.91 11.49
CA ALA A 145 -11.67 -7.86 11.88
C ALA A 145 -11.50 -7.92 13.40
N GLN A 146 -11.47 -6.76 14.07
CA GLN A 146 -11.44 -6.69 15.55
C GLN A 146 -12.64 -7.43 16.16
N ASN A 147 -13.86 -7.20 15.66
CA ASN A 147 -15.07 -7.86 16.11
C ASN A 147 -15.07 -9.37 15.85
N ALA A 148 -14.42 -9.81 14.76
CA ALA A 148 -14.28 -11.23 14.42
C ALA A 148 -13.14 -11.93 15.18
N GLY A 149 -12.29 -11.19 15.90
CA GLY A 149 -11.12 -11.70 16.62
C GLY A 149 -9.97 -12.12 15.70
N VAL A 150 -9.84 -11.47 14.52
CA VAL A 150 -8.77 -11.71 13.56
C VAL A 150 -8.00 -10.42 13.26
N VAL A 151 -6.81 -10.56 12.70
CA VAL A 151 -5.98 -9.43 12.28
C VAL A 151 -6.30 -9.04 10.85
N TYR A 152 -6.61 -7.77 10.64
CA TYR A 152 -6.52 -7.06 9.37
C TYR A 152 -5.28 -6.18 9.42
N THR A 153 -4.41 -6.22 8.42
CA THR A 153 -3.21 -5.36 8.39
C THR A 153 -2.74 -5.11 6.96
N VAL A 154 -2.20 -3.91 6.71
CA VAL A 154 -1.33 -3.67 5.56
C VAL A 154 0.04 -4.31 5.84
N SER A 155 0.74 -4.72 4.78
CA SER A 155 1.96 -5.53 4.87
C SER A 155 3.20 -4.75 5.30
N SER A 156 4.15 -5.44 5.94
CA SER A 156 5.54 -4.99 6.10
C SER A 156 6.25 -4.90 4.75
N GLY A 157 7.34 -4.14 4.71
CA GLY A 157 8.24 -4.03 3.57
C GLY A 157 7.78 -3.06 2.49
N ASP A 158 6.49 -2.72 2.43
CA ASP A 158 5.99 -1.61 1.64
C ASP A 158 6.20 -0.29 2.39
N GLU A 159 6.20 0.84 1.71
CA GLU A 159 6.54 2.14 2.34
C GLU A 159 5.64 2.48 3.53
N PRO A 160 4.32 2.21 3.54
CA PRO A 160 3.50 2.40 4.74
C PRO A 160 3.98 1.56 5.94
N GLY A 161 4.42 0.32 5.72
CA GLY A 161 4.96 -0.55 6.75
C GLY A 161 6.24 -0.01 7.38
N LEU A 162 7.19 0.43 6.54
CA LEU A 162 8.44 1.01 7.01
C LEU A 162 8.24 2.35 7.73
N ILE A 163 7.34 3.20 7.21
CA ILE A 163 7.02 4.47 7.89
C ILE A 163 6.39 4.18 9.26
N ALA A 164 5.50 3.19 9.36
CA ALA A 164 4.88 2.82 10.62
C ALA A 164 5.92 2.35 11.65
N GLU A 165 6.89 1.53 11.26
CA GLU A 165 7.99 1.08 12.14
C GLU A 165 8.85 2.25 12.64
N LEU A 166 9.22 3.17 11.74
CA LEU A 166 9.98 4.36 12.12
C LEU A 166 9.15 5.29 13.01
N TYR A 167 7.88 5.52 12.64
CA TYR A 167 6.96 6.37 13.40
C TYR A 167 6.79 5.86 14.82
N ASP A 168 6.50 4.59 14.99
CA ASP A 168 6.33 3.95 16.30
C ASP A 168 7.60 4.03 17.14
N ARG A 169 8.75 3.75 16.52
CA ARG A 169 10.07 3.83 17.18
C ARG A 169 10.36 5.23 17.72
N TYR A 170 10.24 6.26 16.89
CA TYR A 170 10.66 7.60 17.29
C TYR A 170 9.64 8.32 18.16
N THR A 171 8.34 8.08 17.97
CA THR A 171 7.31 8.59 18.89
C THR A 171 7.41 7.92 20.26
N SER A 172 7.71 6.62 20.34
CA SER A 172 7.95 5.91 21.60
C SER A 172 9.17 6.42 22.36
N LEU A 173 10.15 6.99 21.67
CA LEU A 173 11.31 7.67 22.28
C LEU A 173 11.02 9.13 22.68
N GLY A 174 9.82 9.64 22.42
CA GLY A 174 9.43 11.00 22.76
C GLY A 174 9.82 12.08 21.75
N PHE A 175 10.24 11.72 20.54
CA PHE A 175 10.44 12.69 19.48
C PHE A 175 9.11 13.21 18.93
N GLU A 176 9.04 14.51 18.65
CA GLU A 176 7.96 15.08 17.84
C GLU A 176 8.18 14.72 16.36
N VAL A 177 7.21 14.09 15.74
CA VAL A 177 7.25 13.82 14.29
C VAL A 177 6.65 15.01 13.54
N VAL A 178 7.47 15.67 12.75
CA VAL A 178 7.13 16.88 11.99
C VAL A 178 6.56 16.54 10.63
N ALA A 179 7.19 15.62 9.92
CA ALA A 179 6.75 15.13 8.63
C ALA A 179 7.14 13.67 8.46
N VAL A 180 6.33 12.92 7.75
CA VAL A 180 6.70 11.58 7.26
C VAL A 180 6.52 11.52 5.76
N GLY A 181 7.34 10.71 5.09
CA GLY A 181 7.22 10.63 3.65
C GLY A 181 8.04 9.53 3.01
N LYS A 182 7.91 9.45 1.69
CA LYS A 182 8.65 8.53 0.82
C LYS A 182 9.36 9.28 -0.29
N THR A 183 10.39 8.66 -0.83
CA THR A 183 11.10 9.18 -2.01
C THR A 183 11.13 8.09 -3.09
N PRO A 184 10.07 7.96 -3.91
CA PRO A 184 10.01 6.93 -4.93
C PRO A 184 10.93 7.25 -6.11
N SER A 185 11.73 6.28 -6.56
CA SER A 185 12.63 6.43 -7.70
C SER A 185 11.89 6.77 -9.00
N SER A 186 10.68 6.23 -9.17
CA SER A 186 9.81 6.51 -10.31
C SER A 186 9.49 7.99 -10.52
N LEU A 187 9.50 8.80 -9.44
CA LEU A 187 9.26 10.24 -9.52
C LEU A 187 10.48 11.05 -9.99
N GLY A 188 11.59 10.40 -10.30
CA GLY A 188 12.67 11.01 -11.09
C GLY A 188 12.23 11.40 -12.50
N THR A 189 11.18 10.74 -13.01
CA THR A 189 10.51 11.05 -14.29
C THR A 189 9.03 11.35 -14.05
N PHE A 190 8.73 12.17 -13.06
CA PHE A 190 7.36 12.56 -12.70
C PHE A 190 6.64 13.22 -13.88
N ASP A 191 5.48 12.67 -14.24
CA ASP A 191 4.55 13.23 -15.21
C ASP A 191 3.11 12.97 -14.72
N ARG A 192 2.46 14.02 -14.21
CA ARG A 192 1.06 13.97 -13.73
C ARG A 192 0.07 13.49 -14.79
N TYR A 193 0.37 13.70 -16.04
CA TYR A 193 -0.49 13.39 -17.18
C TYR A 193 -0.08 12.13 -17.94
N ALA A 194 0.83 11.32 -17.36
CA ALA A 194 1.24 10.06 -17.96
C ALA A 194 0.02 9.18 -18.28
N THR A 195 0.09 8.51 -19.42
CA THR A 195 -0.93 7.57 -19.90
C THR A 195 -0.29 6.22 -20.19
N PRO A 196 -1.07 5.11 -20.27
CA PRO A 196 -0.51 3.82 -20.66
C PRO A 196 0.28 3.86 -21.97
N ASP A 197 -0.17 4.65 -22.96
CA ASP A 197 0.52 4.81 -24.23
C ASP A 197 1.84 5.58 -24.08
N SER A 198 1.86 6.63 -23.24
CA SER A 198 3.07 7.45 -23.05
C SER A 198 4.21 6.71 -22.32
N VAL A 199 3.89 5.64 -21.60
CA VAL A 199 4.87 4.82 -20.85
C VAL A 199 5.04 3.41 -21.41
N ALA A 200 4.46 3.11 -22.58
CA ALA A 200 4.41 1.76 -23.14
C ALA A 200 5.79 1.15 -23.40
N GLU A 201 6.75 1.95 -23.85
CA GLU A 201 8.13 1.50 -24.12
C GLU A 201 8.85 1.18 -22.81
N ASP A 202 8.84 2.12 -21.85
CA ASP A 202 9.43 1.91 -20.52
C ASP A 202 8.82 0.69 -19.81
N ALA A 203 7.50 0.52 -19.93
CA ALA A 203 6.79 -0.62 -19.34
C ALA A 203 7.23 -1.95 -19.94
N ARG A 204 7.46 -1.99 -21.26
CA ARG A 204 7.97 -3.17 -21.96
C ARG A 204 9.39 -3.51 -21.51
N GLU A 205 10.28 -2.51 -21.41
CA GLU A 205 11.66 -2.70 -20.95
C GLU A 205 11.72 -3.20 -19.49
N LEU A 206 10.85 -2.67 -18.63
CA LEU A 206 10.77 -3.07 -17.22
C LEU A 206 10.00 -4.37 -16.99
N GLY A 207 9.32 -4.90 -18.02
CA GLY A 207 8.50 -6.10 -17.90
C GLY A 207 7.29 -5.93 -16.99
N VAL A 208 6.67 -4.74 -16.97
CA VAL A 208 5.51 -4.40 -16.13
C VAL A 208 4.30 -3.97 -16.97
N ASN A 209 3.11 -3.98 -16.35
CA ASN A 209 1.90 -3.48 -16.98
C ASN A 209 1.98 -1.94 -17.13
N PRO A 210 1.68 -1.35 -18.31
CA PRO A 210 1.68 0.10 -18.51
C PRO A 210 0.78 0.86 -17.52
N HIS A 211 -0.43 0.38 -17.24
CA HIS A 211 -1.32 0.98 -16.23
C HIS A 211 -0.67 1.03 -14.84
N PHE A 212 0.04 -0.02 -14.46
CA PHE A 212 0.78 -0.05 -13.21
C PHE A 212 1.90 1.01 -13.21
N LEU A 213 2.67 1.11 -14.30
CA LEU A 213 3.76 2.09 -14.40
C LEU A 213 3.23 3.53 -14.35
N VAL A 214 2.07 3.81 -14.95
CA VAL A 214 1.42 5.13 -14.88
C VAL A 214 1.18 5.55 -13.44
N THR A 215 0.70 4.65 -12.55
CA THR A 215 0.42 5.01 -11.14
C THR A 215 1.65 5.50 -10.39
N PHE A 216 2.83 5.07 -10.81
CA PHE A 216 4.10 5.55 -10.26
C PHE A 216 4.55 6.87 -10.91
N ARG A 217 4.31 7.07 -12.21
CA ARG A 217 4.73 8.27 -12.94
C ARG A 217 3.90 9.49 -12.58
N ASP A 218 2.59 9.32 -12.38
CA ASP A 218 1.65 10.39 -12.06
C ASP A 218 1.47 10.62 -10.54
N ALA A 219 2.26 9.89 -9.72
CA ALA A 219 2.20 9.90 -8.27
C ALA A 219 0.91 9.31 -7.66
N THR A 220 0.02 8.68 -8.43
CA THR A 220 -1.19 8.05 -7.88
C THR A 220 -0.85 7.06 -6.77
N LYS A 221 0.14 6.17 -6.98
CA LYS A 221 0.59 5.22 -5.96
C LYS A 221 1.11 5.93 -4.70
N THR A 222 1.86 7.02 -4.87
CA THR A 222 2.34 7.83 -3.75
C THR A 222 1.19 8.45 -2.93
N MET A 223 0.15 8.97 -3.59
CA MET A 223 -1.03 9.52 -2.91
C MET A 223 -1.74 8.44 -2.09
N ILE A 224 -1.93 7.24 -2.66
CA ILE A 224 -2.57 6.11 -2.00
C ILE A 224 -1.78 5.68 -0.75
N GLU A 225 -0.47 5.43 -0.89
CA GLU A 225 0.37 4.96 0.21
C GLU A 225 0.49 5.99 1.33
N MET A 226 0.61 7.28 1.00
CA MET A 226 0.65 8.33 2.02
C MET A 226 -0.70 8.53 2.71
N ALA A 227 -1.83 8.27 2.04
CA ALA A 227 -3.14 8.24 2.69
C ALA A 227 -3.26 7.06 3.68
N CYS A 228 -2.73 5.88 3.33
CA CYS A 228 -2.64 4.75 4.26
C CYS A 228 -1.85 5.11 5.53
N VAL A 229 -0.68 5.76 5.36
CA VAL A 229 0.13 6.29 6.47
C VAL A 229 -0.64 7.30 7.32
N SER A 230 -1.37 8.22 6.69
CA SER A 230 -2.21 9.20 7.35
C SER A 230 -3.30 8.56 8.22
N ASN A 231 -4.00 7.57 7.67
CA ASN A 231 -5.06 6.84 8.36
C ASN A 231 -4.54 5.98 9.54
N TYR A 232 -3.25 5.64 9.53
CA TYR A 232 -2.57 5.00 10.66
C TYR A 232 -2.08 6.00 11.71
N THR A 233 -1.35 7.06 11.29
CA THR A 233 -0.64 7.98 12.20
C THR A 233 -1.52 9.12 12.71
N GLY A 234 -2.52 9.54 11.94
CA GLY A 234 -3.29 10.77 12.16
C GLY A 234 -2.63 12.03 11.58
N LEU A 235 -1.45 11.91 10.97
CA LEU A 235 -0.78 13.01 10.26
C LEU A 235 -1.56 13.34 8.98
N VAL A 236 -1.56 14.60 8.57
CA VAL A 236 -2.43 15.10 7.48
C VAL A 236 -1.63 15.65 6.30
N PRO A 237 -2.16 15.71 5.07
CA PRO A 237 -1.52 16.46 4.01
C PRO A 237 -1.54 17.97 4.35
N ASP A 238 -0.40 18.65 4.23
CA ASP A 238 -0.30 20.10 4.52
C ASP A 238 -1.03 20.96 3.49
N VAL A 239 -1.09 20.47 2.28
CA VAL A 239 -1.83 21.04 1.13
C VAL A 239 -2.43 19.90 0.31
N ARG A 240 -3.51 20.19 -0.43
CA ARG A 240 -4.09 19.22 -1.38
C ARG A 240 -3.01 18.69 -2.35
N GLY A 241 -2.80 17.38 -2.38
CA GLY A 241 -1.83 16.71 -3.22
C GLY A 241 -0.41 16.71 -2.69
N MET A 242 -0.19 17.22 -1.45
CA MET A 242 1.13 17.32 -0.82
C MET A 242 2.08 18.26 -1.58
N HIS A 243 3.25 18.56 -1.06
CA HIS A 243 4.20 19.50 -1.70
C HIS A 243 5.07 18.82 -2.76
N GLY A 244 5.61 17.64 -2.44
CA GLY A 244 6.48 16.87 -3.33
C GLY A 244 7.71 17.62 -3.83
N PRO A 245 8.52 18.27 -2.97
CA PRO A 245 9.71 18.98 -3.41
C PRO A 245 10.77 18.02 -3.94
N VAL A 246 11.72 18.54 -4.72
CA VAL A 246 12.97 17.83 -5.00
C VAL A 246 13.89 18.02 -3.79
N ALA A 247 14.20 16.92 -3.09
CA ALA A 247 15.03 16.99 -1.89
C ALA A 247 15.82 15.69 -1.70
N GLY A 248 17.08 15.84 -1.30
CA GLY A 248 17.93 14.74 -0.89
C GLY A 248 17.99 14.57 0.62
N ILE A 249 18.86 13.67 1.07
CA ILE A 249 19.01 13.28 2.48
C ILE A 249 19.24 14.50 3.39
N TYR A 250 20.07 15.46 2.95
CA TYR A 250 20.44 16.64 3.73
C TYR A 250 19.46 17.80 3.61
N GLU A 251 18.68 17.85 2.54
CA GLU A 251 17.70 18.90 2.30
C GLU A 251 16.36 18.60 3.00
N ILE A 252 15.99 17.32 3.14
CA ILE A 252 14.73 16.88 3.77
C ILE A 252 14.49 17.56 5.14
N PRO A 253 15.39 17.51 6.13
CA PRO A 253 15.13 18.11 7.43
C PRO A 253 15.11 19.65 7.42
N LYS A 254 15.59 20.29 6.35
CA LYS A 254 15.52 21.75 6.14
C LYS A 254 14.22 22.16 5.48
N MET A 255 13.77 21.38 4.50
CA MET A 255 12.57 21.71 3.73
C MET A 255 11.29 21.39 4.49
N PHE A 256 11.23 20.23 5.15
CA PHE A 256 10.04 19.81 5.89
C PHE A 256 10.01 20.39 7.30
N ARG A 257 10.05 21.74 7.38
CA ARG A 257 9.86 22.57 8.57
C ARG A 257 8.74 23.56 8.33
N PRO A 258 8.13 24.15 9.39
CA PRO A 258 7.24 25.28 9.23
C PRO A 258 7.88 26.45 8.46
N LYS A 259 7.09 27.16 7.68
CA LYS A 259 7.53 28.38 6.95
C LYS A 259 8.15 29.43 7.88
N SER A 260 7.63 29.55 9.10
CA SER A 260 8.20 30.44 10.14
C SER A 260 9.62 30.04 10.58
N GLU A 261 10.05 28.82 10.28
CA GLU A 261 11.35 28.25 10.64
C GLU A 261 12.21 27.95 9.38
N GLY A 262 11.86 28.59 8.26
CA GLY A 262 12.62 28.51 7.00
C GLY A 262 12.31 27.31 6.09
N GLY A 263 11.26 26.54 6.38
CA GLY A 263 10.81 25.42 5.56
C GLY A 263 9.62 25.76 4.65
N ILE A 264 8.92 24.71 4.19
CA ILE A 264 7.79 24.83 3.25
C ILE A 264 6.43 24.57 3.89
N LEU A 265 6.38 24.03 5.10
CA LEU A 265 5.15 23.58 5.73
C LEU A 265 4.34 24.71 6.37
N ASN A 266 3.02 24.59 6.34
CA ASN A 266 2.12 25.47 7.09
C ASN A 266 2.01 25.02 8.56
N GLN A 267 2.18 23.74 8.82
CA GLN A 267 2.08 23.13 10.15
C GLN A 267 3.04 21.95 10.31
N ARG A 268 3.20 21.47 11.52
CA ARG A 268 3.88 20.19 11.82
C ARG A 268 2.85 19.07 11.85
N GLY A 269 3.34 17.82 11.80
CA GLY A 269 2.49 16.64 11.85
C GLY A 269 1.86 16.31 10.49
N VAL A 270 2.67 16.28 9.44
CA VAL A 270 2.18 16.13 8.07
C VAL A 270 2.71 14.87 7.38
N ILE A 271 1.93 14.41 6.39
CA ILE A 271 2.41 13.46 5.37
C ILE A 271 2.87 14.24 4.15
N ASP A 272 3.95 13.79 3.49
CA ASP A 272 4.41 14.37 2.24
C ASP A 272 5.23 13.33 1.44
N TYR A 273 5.88 13.74 0.38
CA TYR A 273 6.85 12.95 -0.35
C TYR A 273 7.96 13.86 -0.87
N ALA A 274 9.12 13.28 -1.20
CA ALA A 274 10.19 14.00 -1.87
C ALA A 274 10.48 13.35 -3.23
N ARG A 275 10.78 14.17 -4.23
CA ARG A 275 11.31 13.69 -5.49
C ARG A 275 12.83 13.58 -5.37
N PRO A 276 13.47 12.53 -5.94
CA PRO A 276 14.90 12.33 -5.80
C PRO A 276 15.71 13.41 -6.53
N LEU A 277 16.89 13.68 -6.01
CA LEU A 277 17.91 14.49 -6.69
C LEU A 277 18.36 13.81 -7.99
N LYS A 278 18.83 14.60 -8.92
CA LYS A 278 19.47 14.13 -10.15
C LYS A 278 20.94 14.51 -10.19
N THR A 279 21.74 13.64 -10.78
CA THR A 279 23.12 13.90 -11.16
C THR A 279 23.19 14.83 -12.38
N GLU A 280 24.37 15.35 -12.72
CA GLU A 280 24.57 16.24 -13.88
C GLU A 280 24.15 15.60 -15.20
N ASP A 281 24.25 14.28 -15.33
CA ASP A 281 23.80 13.53 -16.50
C ASP A 281 22.31 13.18 -16.48
N GLY A 282 21.53 13.74 -15.51
CA GLY A 282 20.08 13.62 -15.43
C GLY A 282 19.57 12.33 -14.80
N LYS A 283 20.46 11.43 -14.34
CA LYS A 283 20.07 10.20 -13.62
C LYS A 283 19.75 10.50 -12.17
N ILE A 284 19.05 9.57 -11.51
CA ILE A 284 18.76 9.67 -10.08
C ILE A 284 20.09 9.57 -9.30
N ASP A 285 20.29 10.50 -8.36
CA ASP A 285 21.37 10.46 -7.41
C ASP A 285 20.97 9.61 -6.20
N PHE A 286 21.20 8.31 -6.28
CA PHE A 286 20.89 7.35 -5.22
C PHE A 286 21.74 7.56 -3.94
N LEU A 287 22.91 8.17 -4.06
CA LEU A 287 23.79 8.40 -2.89
C LEU A 287 23.31 9.57 -2.04
N ARG A 288 22.69 10.56 -2.67
CA ARG A 288 22.22 11.77 -1.99
C ARG A 288 20.73 11.82 -1.78
N SER A 289 19.97 10.85 -2.29
CA SER A 289 18.51 10.75 -2.13
C SER A 289 18.11 9.60 -1.23
N VAL A 290 16.97 9.74 -0.54
CA VAL A 290 16.35 8.66 0.24
C VAL A 290 15.55 7.73 -0.69
N THR A 291 16.11 7.31 -1.81
CA THR A 291 15.35 6.59 -2.84
C THR A 291 15.95 5.21 -3.17
N PRO A 292 15.13 4.17 -3.38
CA PRO A 292 13.67 4.08 -3.13
C PRO A 292 13.38 3.78 -1.65
N GLY A 293 13.06 4.78 -0.86
CA GLY A 293 12.90 4.60 0.57
C GLY A 293 11.95 5.61 1.23
N VAL A 294 12.02 5.66 2.55
CA VAL A 294 11.13 6.45 3.40
C VAL A 294 11.91 7.32 4.38
N PHE A 295 11.30 8.40 4.83
CA PHE A 295 11.88 9.32 5.79
C PHE A 295 10.87 9.80 6.83
N LEU A 296 11.39 10.15 8.01
CA LEU A 296 10.70 10.93 9.03
C LEU A 296 11.56 12.14 9.37
N VAL A 297 10.98 13.32 9.35
CA VAL A 297 11.58 14.48 9.99
C VAL A 297 11.08 14.54 11.41
N VAL A 298 11.99 14.32 12.36
CA VAL A 298 11.71 14.39 13.79
C VAL A 298 12.31 15.65 14.40
N ARG A 299 11.72 16.09 15.53
CA ARG A 299 12.20 17.28 16.26
C ARG A 299 12.42 16.96 17.73
N THR A 300 13.44 17.56 18.29
CA THR A 300 13.69 17.59 19.74
C THR A 300 14.23 18.95 20.15
N GLU A 301 13.77 19.46 21.30
CA GLU A 301 14.28 20.71 21.90
C GLU A 301 15.31 20.43 23.01
N HIS A 302 15.50 19.15 23.38
CA HIS A 302 16.37 18.78 24.48
C HIS A 302 17.86 18.95 24.09
N PRO A 303 18.65 19.84 24.72
CA PRO A 303 20.01 20.16 24.28
C PRO A 303 20.95 18.96 24.26
N GLN A 304 20.88 18.08 25.27
CA GLN A 304 21.72 16.88 25.32
C GLN A 304 21.39 15.90 24.19
N ILE A 305 20.10 15.73 23.85
CA ILE A 305 19.70 14.85 22.74
C ILE A 305 20.20 15.42 21.39
N GLN A 306 20.13 16.75 21.23
CA GLN A 306 20.69 17.41 20.03
C GLN A 306 22.20 17.20 19.92
N GLU A 307 22.94 17.31 21.05
CA GLU A 307 24.36 17.05 21.10
C GLU A 307 24.68 15.58 20.75
N ASP A 308 23.94 14.63 21.30
CA ASP A 308 24.11 13.20 21.01
C ASP A 308 23.87 12.90 19.54
N LEU A 309 22.81 13.44 18.95
CA LEU A 309 22.47 13.24 17.52
C LEU A 309 23.56 13.86 16.62
N LYS A 310 24.10 15.02 16.99
CA LYS A 310 25.22 15.64 16.29
C LYS A 310 26.51 14.82 16.41
N TYR A 311 26.79 14.31 17.60
CA TYR A 311 27.98 13.45 17.84
C TYR A 311 27.92 12.16 17.01
N LEU A 312 26.72 11.64 16.76
CA LEU A 312 26.47 10.44 15.95
C LEU A 312 26.30 10.72 14.45
N ASP A 313 26.60 11.95 14.00
CA ASP A 313 26.46 12.39 12.61
C ASP A 313 25.06 12.14 12.01
N VAL A 314 24.00 12.16 12.85
CA VAL A 314 22.63 12.07 12.37
C VAL A 314 22.31 13.31 11.54
N VAL A 315 21.80 13.09 10.33
CA VAL A 315 21.52 14.19 9.38
C VAL A 315 20.45 15.11 9.94
N GLY A 316 20.82 16.36 10.20
CA GLY A 316 19.91 17.38 10.74
C GLY A 316 20.63 18.59 11.30
N GLU A 317 19.85 19.61 11.64
CA GLU A 317 20.30 20.86 12.29
C GLU A 317 19.12 21.56 12.97
N ASP A 318 19.39 22.46 13.90
CA ASP A 318 18.39 23.33 14.56
C ASP A 318 17.26 22.53 15.24
N GLY A 319 17.55 21.34 15.75
CA GLY A 319 16.59 20.47 16.41
C GLY A 319 15.76 19.60 15.46
N TYR A 320 15.95 19.70 14.14
CA TYR A 320 15.27 18.89 13.12
C TYR A 320 16.23 17.83 12.55
N TYR A 321 15.80 16.58 12.50
CA TYR A 321 16.63 15.45 12.08
C TYR A 321 15.89 14.54 11.12
N ASN A 322 16.61 14.00 10.13
CA ASN A 322 16.09 13.05 9.14
C ASN A 322 16.39 11.61 9.59
N MET A 323 15.34 10.88 9.96
CA MET A 323 15.38 9.44 10.25
C MET A 323 14.85 8.70 9.03
N TYR A 324 15.70 7.93 8.34
CA TYR A 324 15.32 7.38 7.04
C TYR A 324 15.81 5.95 6.83
N THR A 325 15.12 5.26 5.93
CA THR A 325 15.55 3.98 5.37
C THR A 325 15.64 4.15 3.84
N PRO A 326 16.84 3.98 3.22
CA PRO A 326 17.04 4.32 1.82
C PRO A 326 16.56 3.25 0.83
N TYR A 327 15.92 2.19 1.29
CA TYR A 327 15.34 1.11 0.48
C TYR A 327 14.14 0.49 1.18
N HIS A 328 13.37 -0.30 0.44
CA HIS A 328 12.29 -1.11 0.97
C HIS A 328 12.22 -2.44 0.23
N LEU A 329 11.72 -3.49 0.90
CA LEU A 329 11.71 -4.86 0.41
C LEU A 329 10.28 -5.42 0.36
N VAL A 330 9.44 -4.82 -0.50
CA VAL A 330 7.99 -5.06 -0.56
C VAL A 330 7.62 -6.53 -0.44
N SER A 331 8.02 -7.35 -1.41
CA SER A 331 7.64 -8.77 -1.45
C SER A 331 8.35 -9.62 -0.38
N ASN A 332 9.59 -9.27 -0.04
CA ASN A 332 10.42 -10.10 0.85
C ASN A 332 10.00 -10.01 2.32
N GLU A 333 9.35 -8.91 2.73
CA GLU A 333 8.97 -8.68 4.12
C GLU A 333 7.48 -8.96 4.41
N ILE A 334 6.63 -9.19 3.39
CA ILE A 334 5.24 -9.64 3.59
C ILE A 334 5.14 -10.81 4.59
N PRO A 335 6.03 -11.84 4.54
CA PRO A 335 6.01 -12.95 5.50
C PRO A 335 6.14 -12.53 6.97
N LEU A 336 6.72 -11.36 7.26
CA LEU A 336 6.81 -10.84 8.63
C LEU A 336 5.42 -10.44 9.15
N SER A 337 4.60 -9.76 8.33
CA SER A 337 3.21 -9.46 8.69
C SER A 337 2.36 -10.72 8.84
N ILE A 338 2.55 -11.71 7.97
CA ILE A 338 1.88 -13.01 8.08
C ILE A 338 2.19 -13.67 9.43
N ALA A 339 3.48 -13.75 9.77
CA ALA A 339 3.93 -14.35 11.03
C ALA A 339 3.45 -13.54 12.24
N SER A 340 3.50 -12.20 12.18
CA SER A 340 3.05 -11.31 13.26
C SER A 340 1.56 -11.49 13.53
N ALA A 341 0.74 -11.49 12.48
CA ALA A 341 -0.70 -11.70 12.58
C ALA A 341 -1.06 -13.07 13.17
N ALA A 342 -0.48 -14.16 12.60
CA ALA A 342 -0.87 -15.51 12.98
C ALA A 342 -0.29 -15.98 14.33
N LEU A 343 0.92 -15.52 14.70
CA LEU A 343 1.62 -16.00 15.90
C LEU A 343 1.41 -15.10 17.12
N PHE A 344 1.22 -13.80 16.88
CA PHE A 344 1.18 -12.81 17.96
C PHE A 344 -0.09 -11.97 17.99
N GLN A 345 -1.01 -12.18 17.04
CA GLN A 345 -2.23 -11.36 16.90
C GLN A 345 -1.91 -9.87 16.77
N HIS A 346 -0.75 -9.55 16.18
CA HIS A 346 -0.25 -8.18 16.09
C HIS A 346 -0.23 -7.69 14.62
N PRO A 347 -0.95 -6.62 14.29
CA PRO A 347 -0.92 -6.02 12.95
C PRO A 347 0.36 -5.21 12.73
N THR A 348 0.74 -4.99 11.49
CA THR A 348 1.84 -4.10 11.09
C THR A 348 1.33 -2.66 10.94
N VAL A 349 0.35 -2.45 10.07
CA VAL A 349 -0.29 -1.15 9.82
C VAL A 349 -1.79 -1.34 9.77
N VAL A 350 -2.53 -0.50 10.47
CA VAL A 350 -3.99 -0.49 10.48
C VAL A 350 -4.52 0.94 10.44
N PRO A 351 -5.65 1.22 9.80
CA PRO A 351 -6.25 2.56 9.79
C PRO A 351 -6.90 2.90 11.13
N SER A 352 -6.09 2.94 12.20
CA SER A 352 -6.52 3.10 13.60
C SER A 352 -7.13 4.48 13.89
N LYS A 353 -6.82 5.47 13.05
CA LYS A 353 -7.34 6.84 13.17
C LYS A 353 -8.60 7.06 12.32
N GLY A 354 -9.10 6.02 11.64
CA GLY A 354 -10.18 6.15 10.67
C GLY A 354 -9.72 6.77 9.35
N LEU A 355 -10.67 7.35 8.58
CA LEU A 355 -10.31 8.15 7.42
C LEU A 355 -9.87 9.55 7.88
N VAL A 356 -8.57 9.80 7.82
CA VAL A 356 -7.94 11.11 8.07
C VAL A 356 -7.71 11.82 6.75
N THR A 357 -7.23 11.08 5.76
CA THR A 357 -6.97 11.55 4.39
C THR A 357 -7.81 10.75 3.41
N GLU A 358 -8.39 11.46 2.42
CA GLU A 358 -9.07 10.87 1.28
C GLU A 358 -8.19 10.92 0.04
N VAL A 359 -8.20 9.87 -0.75
CA VAL A 359 -7.57 9.84 -2.07
C VAL A 359 -8.62 10.20 -3.11
N ILE A 360 -8.56 11.41 -3.60
CA ILE A 360 -9.48 11.99 -4.56
C ILE A 360 -8.91 11.92 -5.99
N ALA A 361 -9.73 12.18 -6.99
CA ALA A 361 -9.32 12.17 -8.39
C ALA A 361 -9.48 13.53 -9.05
N ALA A 362 -8.52 13.88 -9.92
CA ALA A 362 -8.62 15.01 -10.83
C ALA A 362 -8.38 14.56 -12.29
N ALA A 363 -8.96 15.27 -13.23
CA ALA A 363 -8.90 14.92 -14.65
C ALA A 363 -7.52 15.20 -15.26
N LYS A 364 -6.95 14.25 -16.02
CA LYS A 364 -5.68 14.42 -16.76
C LYS A 364 -5.85 15.30 -18.03
N ARG A 365 -7.05 15.34 -18.56
CA ARG A 365 -7.42 16.09 -19.78
C ARG A 365 -8.87 16.59 -19.66
N ASP A 366 -9.32 17.39 -20.61
CA ASP A 366 -10.74 17.67 -20.73
C ASP A 366 -11.49 16.36 -21.03
N LEU A 367 -12.50 16.06 -20.23
CA LEU A 367 -13.37 14.88 -20.35
C LEU A 367 -14.78 15.32 -20.74
N LYS A 368 -15.48 14.47 -21.48
CA LYS A 368 -16.84 14.77 -21.97
C LYS A 368 -17.91 13.98 -21.21
N ALA A 369 -19.07 14.58 -21.08
CA ALA A 369 -20.25 13.91 -20.59
C ALA A 369 -20.48 12.58 -21.37
N GLY A 370 -20.77 11.51 -20.64
CA GLY A 370 -20.97 10.17 -21.19
C GLY A 370 -19.72 9.33 -21.33
N GLU A 371 -18.49 9.87 -21.15
CA GLU A 371 -17.29 9.05 -21.09
C GLU A 371 -17.32 8.15 -19.83
N THR A 372 -16.75 6.96 -19.95
CA THR A 372 -16.57 6.02 -18.84
C THR A 372 -15.16 6.15 -18.29
N VAL A 373 -15.05 6.44 -16.99
CA VAL A 373 -13.75 6.65 -16.32
C VAL A 373 -12.98 5.34 -16.25
N ASP A 374 -11.72 5.38 -16.69
CA ASP A 374 -10.83 4.22 -16.76
C ASP A 374 -10.16 3.85 -15.41
N GLY A 375 -10.28 4.73 -14.40
CA GLY A 375 -9.76 4.49 -13.06
C GLY A 375 -8.25 4.80 -12.91
N GLN A 376 -7.66 4.26 -11.84
CA GLN A 376 -6.24 4.48 -11.54
C GLN A 376 -5.32 3.92 -12.61
N GLY A 377 -4.24 4.65 -12.90
CA GLY A 377 -3.25 4.25 -13.91
C GLY A 377 -3.75 4.35 -15.35
N GLY A 378 -4.92 4.94 -15.56
CA GLY A 378 -5.50 5.18 -16.87
C GLY A 378 -5.08 6.52 -17.50
N SER A 379 -5.81 6.92 -18.54
CA SER A 379 -5.58 8.13 -19.32
C SER A 379 -6.46 9.31 -18.91
N MET A 380 -7.42 9.07 -17.99
CA MET A 380 -8.46 10.05 -17.69
C MET A 380 -8.24 10.78 -16.38
N VAL A 381 -7.75 10.10 -15.34
CA VAL A 381 -7.67 10.66 -13.98
C VAL A 381 -6.32 10.36 -13.32
N TYR A 382 -5.90 11.25 -12.42
CA TYR A 382 -4.79 11.05 -11.50
C TYR A 382 -5.25 11.27 -10.05
N ALA A 383 -4.53 10.69 -9.09
CA ALA A 383 -4.82 10.85 -7.68
C ALA A 383 -4.31 12.16 -7.09
N SER A 384 -5.01 12.66 -6.09
CA SER A 384 -4.55 13.69 -5.17
C SER A 384 -5.01 13.35 -3.75
N ASN A 385 -4.32 13.85 -2.74
CA ASN A 385 -4.71 13.70 -1.33
C ASN A 385 -5.38 14.97 -0.82
N ASP A 386 -6.37 14.79 0.03
CA ASP A 386 -6.94 15.89 0.82
C ASP A 386 -7.37 15.40 2.20
N HIS A 387 -7.58 16.30 3.13
CA HIS A 387 -8.23 15.99 4.39
C HIS A 387 -9.60 15.34 4.14
N TYR A 388 -9.90 14.25 4.82
CA TYR A 388 -11.17 13.56 4.65
C TYR A 388 -12.39 14.47 4.86
N HIS A 389 -12.36 15.36 5.88
CA HIS A 389 -13.47 16.28 6.15
C HIS A 389 -13.69 17.29 5.01
N ILE A 390 -12.62 17.80 4.38
CA ILE A 390 -12.69 18.68 3.22
C ILE A 390 -13.26 17.92 2.01
N ALA A 391 -12.74 16.72 1.75
CA ALA A 391 -13.23 15.88 0.66
C ALA A 391 -14.73 15.57 0.81
N LYS A 392 -15.19 15.34 2.04
CA LYS A 392 -16.60 15.11 2.37
C LYS A 392 -17.44 16.36 2.16
N GLU A 393 -16.99 17.53 2.62
CA GLU A 393 -17.67 18.81 2.46
C GLU A 393 -17.81 19.20 0.99
N GLU A 394 -16.73 19.05 0.22
CA GLU A 394 -16.71 19.30 -1.22
C GLU A 394 -17.35 18.17 -2.05
N LYS A 395 -17.82 17.09 -1.42
CA LYS A 395 -18.41 15.90 -2.07
C LYS A 395 -17.50 15.27 -3.12
N LEU A 396 -16.20 15.20 -2.84
CA LEU A 396 -15.23 14.60 -3.75
C LEU A 396 -15.35 13.07 -3.76
N VAL A 397 -15.24 12.47 -4.95
CA VAL A 397 -15.33 11.02 -5.09
C VAL A 397 -13.98 10.38 -4.79
N PRO A 398 -13.93 9.35 -3.92
CA PRO A 398 -12.72 8.55 -3.76
C PRO A 398 -12.29 7.92 -5.09
N LEU A 399 -11.01 8.02 -5.43
CA LEU A 399 -10.46 7.47 -6.68
C LEU A 399 -10.84 6.00 -6.88
N GLY A 400 -10.80 5.19 -5.82
CA GLY A 400 -11.10 3.75 -5.88
C GLY A 400 -12.52 3.41 -6.34
N LEU A 401 -13.47 4.36 -6.24
CA LEU A 401 -14.85 4.18 -6.69
C LEU A 401 -15.08 4.58 -8.15
N LEU A 402 -14.10 5.20 -8.82
CA LEU A 402 -14.31 5.80 -10.14
C LEU A 402 -14.17 4.82 -11.31
N ALA A 403 -13.52 3.68 -11.13
CA ALA A 403 -13.32 2.73 -12.23
C ALA A 403 -14.65 2.25 -12.81
N GLY A 404 -14.89 2.60 -14.09
CA GLY A 404 -16.12 2.27 -14.81
C GLY A 404 -17.32 3.17 -14.47
N ALA A 405 -17.15 4.26 -13.71
CA ALA A 405 -18.17 5.29 -13.52
C ALA A 405 -18.39 6.07 -14.82
N ARG A 406 -19.63 6.56 -15.04
CA ARG A 406 -19.98 7.34 -16.23
C ARG A 406 -20.08 8.82 -15.86
N LEU A 407 -19.46 9.70 -16.65
CA LEU A 407 -19.55 11.15 -16.47
C LEU A 407 -20.93 11.67 -16.87
N ARG A 408 -21.53 12.50 -15.98
CA ARG A 408 -22.81 13.20 -16.22
C ARG A 408 -22.63 14.54 -16.94
N CYS A 409 -21.45 15.14 -16.81
CA CYS A 409 -21.14 16.45 -17.37
C CYS A 409 -19.70 16.48 -17.88
N ASP A 410 -19.36 17.53 -18.64
CA ASP A 410 -17.97 17.83 -19.03
C ASP A 410 -17.14 18.17 -17.78
N VAL A 411 -15.93 17.63 -17.70
CA VAL A 411 -14.95 17.90 -16.64
C VAL A 411 -13.69 18.47 -17.26
N LYS A 412 -13.21 19.59 -16.77
CA LYS A 412 -12.00 20.24 -17.29
C LYS A 412 -10.72 19.56 -16.77
N LYS A 413 -9.64 19.69 -17.53
CA LYS A 413 -8.32 19.27 -17.07
C LYS A 413 -8.01 19.88 -15.70
N ASP A 414 -7.45 19.06 -14.80
CA ASP A 414 -7.12 19.39 -13.39
C ASP A 414 -8.31 19.67 -12.48
N GLN A 415 -9.53 19.58 -12.98
CA GLN A 415 -10.73 19.68 -12.17
C GLN A 415 -10.90 18.38 -11.36
N VAL A 416 -11.13 18.53 -10.04
CA VAL A 416 -11.47 17.43 -9.14
C VAL A 416 -12.88 16.91 -9.43
N ILE A 417 -13.09 15.61 -9.26
CA ILE A 417 -14.36 14.94 -9.57
C ILE A 417 -15.21 14.83 -8.32
N THR A 418 -16.46 15.32 -8.41
CA THR A 418 -17.47 15.26 -7.34
C THR A 418 -18.50 14.18 -7.62
N TYR A 419 -19.24 13.74 -6.58
CA TYR A 419 -20.34 12.79 -6.72
C TYR A 419 -21.45 13.26 -7.70
N ASP A 420 -21.65 14.56 -7.84
CA ASP A 420 -22.68 15.12 -8.77
C ASP A 420 -22.29 14.98 -10.24
N MET A 421 -21.00 14.78 -10.52
CA MET A 421 -20.44 14.70 -11.87
C MET A 421 -20.46 13.28 -12.45
N VAL A 422 -20.75 12.24 -11.65
CA VAL A 422 -20.60 10.85 -12.04
C VAL A 422 -21.78 9.95 -11.66
N ASP A 423 -22.03 8.94 -12.48
CA ASP A 423 -22.83 7.77 -12.13
C ASP A 423 -21.87 6.64 -11.72
N LEU A 424 -21.80 6.35 -10.42
CA LEU A 424 -20.94 5.29 -9.87
C LEU A 424 -21.58 3.91 -10.08
N LYS A 425 -20.74 2.86 -10.11
CA LYS A 425 -21.20 1.47 -10.03
C LYS A 425 -21.57 1.16 -8.58
N THR A 426 -22.86 1.07 -8.29
CA THR A 426 -23.38 0.85 -6.93
C THR A 426 -23.52 -0.62 -6.54
N ASP A 427 -23.39 -1.52 -7.48
CA ASP A 427 -23.51 -2.98 -7.33
C ASP A 427 -22.20 -3.68 -6.93
N THR A 428 -21.14 -2.91 -6.64
CA THR A 428 -19.82 -3.41 -6.21
C THR A 428 -19.74 -3.55 -4.69
N MET A 429 -18.94 -4.53 -4.22
CA MET A 429 -18.69 -4.71 -2.78
C MET A 429 -17.99 -3.48 -2.18
N LEU A 430 -17.01 -2.91 -2.89
CA LEU A 430 -16.30 -1.73 -2.46
C LEU A 430 -17.25 -0.55 -2.20
N TYR A 431 -18.17 -0.29 -3.13
CA TYR A 431 -19.17 0.79 -2.96
C TYR A 431 -20.08 0.52 -1.76
N GLN A 432 -20.59 -0.70 -1.61
CA GLN A 432 -21.48 -1.04 -0.50
C GLN A 432 -20.78 -0.93 0.86
N LEU A 433 -19.54 -1.43 0.97
CA LEU A 433 -18.75 -1.29 2.19
C LEU A 433 -18.43 0.20 2.47
N ARG A 434 -18.15 0.99 1.43
CA ARG A 434 -17.92 2.42 1.61
C ARG A 434 -19.17 3.14 2.13
N GLN A 435 -20.35 2.81 1.63
CA GLN A 435 -21.61 3.39 2.14
C GLN A 435 -21.84 3.03 3.62
N LEU A 436 -21.55 1.78 4.02
CA LEU A 436 -21.62 1.36 5.42
C LEU A 436 -20.62 2.15 6.29
N GLN A 437 -19.39 2.32 5.82
CA GLN A 437 -18.35 3.10 6.51
C GLN A 437 -18.78 4.56 6.70
N ASP A 438 -19.29 5.20 5.66
CA ASP A 438 -19.72 6.61 5.69
C ASP A 438 -20.96 6.81 6.58
N ALA A 439 -21.80 5.78 6.74
CA ALA A 439 -22.92 5.77 7.68
C ALA A 439 -22.49 5.56 9.15
N GLY A 440 -21.20 5.31 9.42
CA GLY A 440 -20.67 5.13 10.77
C GLY A 440 -20.80 3.71 11.33
N LEU A 441 -21.16 2.74 10.49
CA LEU A 441 -21.32 1.34 10.85
C LEU A 441 -19.99 0.61 10.94
#